data_6c7278e0250bfc2f50db2046dba569a3
#
_entry.id   6c7278e0250bfc2f50db2046dba569a3
#
_cell.length_a   1.000
_cell.length_b   1.000
_cell.length_c   1.000
_cell.angle_alpha   90.00
_cell.angle_beta   90.00
_cell.angle_gamma   90.00
#
_symmetry.space_group_name_H-M   'P 1'
#
loop_
_entity.id
_entity.type
_entity.pdbx_description
1 polymer ?
#
loop_
_entity_poly.entity_id
_entity_poly.type
_entity_poly.pdbx_seq_one_letter_code
_entity_poly.pdbx_strand_id
1 'polypeptide(L)'
;MSSLLDVELVARLMALWVHRPRGPTRLVMDLTRRCNLRCAMCHTWRVEPGHELTAGEVRALLGQMPDLTWLDITGGEVFLRGDAVELFDAVLDASPSLKVLHFPTNGWFTRRVLEATERVRSRRPEVALIVTVSVDGPPALHDRIRGRAGSFARAMATWRGLRAVPGVTCTSAPR
;
A
#
# COMPACT_ATOMS: atom_id res chain seq x y z
N MET A 1 -17.29 9.36 -13.77
CA MET A 1 -16.97 8.00 -13.34
C MET A 1 -16.86 7.83 -11.80
N SER A 2 -16.97 8.89 -10.99
CA SER A 2 -16.87 8.78 -9.51
C SER A 2 -18.18 8.34 -8.82
N SER A 3 -19.34 8.55 -9.43
CA SER A 3 -20.64 8.34 -8.74
C SER A 3 -21.06 6.87 -8.53
N LEU A 4 -20.59 5.94 -9.35
CA LEU A 4 -20.95 4.51 -9.21
C LEU A 4 -20.17 3.82 -8.09
N LEU A 5 -18.89 4.21 -7.88
CA LEU A 5 -18.09 3.74 -6.75
C LEU A 5 -18.67 4.24 -5.41
N ASP A 6 -19.18 5.45 -5.37
CA ASP A 6 -19.79 6.04 -4.18
C ASP A 6 -21.09 5.31 -3.78
N VAL A 7 -21.93 4.95 -4.75
CA VAL A 7 -23.21 4.27 -4.49
C VAL A 7 -22.98 2.82 -4.02
N GLU A 8 -22.05 2.09 -4.64
CA GLU A 8 -21.75 0.71 -4.25
C GLU A 8 -21.05 0.67 -2.88
N LEU A 9 -20.16 1.62 -2.61
CA LEU A 9 -19.52 1.76 -1.29
C LEU A 9 -20.55 2.08 -0.21
N VAL A 10 -21.45 3.03 -0.45
CA VAL A 10 -22.53 3.39 0.49
C VAL A 10 -23.50 2.22 0.69
N ALA A 11 -23.90 1.52 -0.35
CA ALA A 11 -24.78 0.35 -0.25
C ALA A 11 -24.13 -0.77 0.58
N ARG A 12 -22.81 -0.98 0.45
CA ARG A 12 -22.06 -1.98 1.25
C ARG A 12 -21.84 -1.53 2.69
N LEU A 13 -21.62 -0.25 2.93
CA LEU A 13 -21.58 0.29 4.29
C LEU A 13 -22.94 0.15 4.99
N MET A 14 -24.05 0.36 4.26
CA MET A 14 -25.39 0.11 4.76
C MET A 14 -25.66 -1.39 4.97
N ALA A 15 -25.17 -2.26 4.10
CA ALA A 15 -25.27 -3.71 4.27
C ALA A 15 -24.50 -4.22 5.50
N LEU A 16 -23.39 -3.57 5.88
CA LEU A 16 -22.68 -3.85 7.14
C LEU A 16 -23.51 -3.50 8.39
N TRP A 17 -24.44 -2.58 8.29
CA TRP A 17 -25.41 -2.27 9.36
C TRP A 17 -26.45 -3.39 9.56
N VAL A 18 -26.78 -4.11 8.50
CA VAL A 18 -27.80 -5.19 8.51
C VAL A 18 -27.17 -6.56 8.76
N HIS A 19 -25.92 -6.78 8.28
CA HIS A 19 -25.21 -8.06 8.45
C HIS A 19 -23.98 -7.84 9.34
N ARG A 20 -23.97 -8.47 10.52
CA ARG A 20 -22.79 -8.47 11.39
C ARG A 20 -21.62 -9.15 10.65
N PRO A 21 -20.52 -8.43 10.38
CA PRO A 21 -19.36 -9.04 9.72
C PRO A 21 -18.78 -10.15 10.60
N ARG A 22 -18.29 -11.21 9.97
CA ARG A 22 -17.66 -12.37 10.63
C ARG A 22 -16.21 -12.10 11.04
N GLY A 23 -15.70 -10.90 10.81
CA GLY A 23 -14.34 -10.49 11.11
C GLY A 23 -14.09 -9.02 10.77
N PRO A 24 -12.83 -8.59 10.80
CA PRO A 24 -12.49 -7.22 10.46
C PRO A 24 -12.82 -6.92 8.98
N THR A 25 -13.44 -5.77 8.75
CA THR A 25 -13.73 -5.25 7.41
C THR A 25 -12.61 -4.33 6.90
N ARG A 26 -11.77 -3.84 7.80
CA ARG A 26 -10.57 -3.05 7.52
C ARG A 26 -9.40 -3.57 8.34
N LEU A 27 -8.25 -3.67 7.69
CA LEU A 27 -6.98 -4.07 8.32
C LEU A 27 -5.86 -3.12 7.92
N VAL A 28 -5.02 -2.77 8.88
CA VAL A 28 -3.71 -2.16 8.63
C VAL A 28 -2.66 -3.21 8.95
N MET A 29 -1.82 -3.56 7.97
CA MET A 29 -0.84 -4.64 8.09
C MET A 29 0.56 -4.11 7.82
N ASP A 30 1.41 -4.21 8.84
CA ASP A 30 2.84 -3.91 8.74
C ASP A 30 3.57 -5.15 8.19
N LEU A 31 4.08 -5.06 6.95
CA LEU A 31 4.78 -6.17 6.28
C LEU A 31 6.28 -6.17 6.51
N THR A 32 6.85 -5.05 6.94
CA THR A 32 8.28 -4.95 7.21
C THR A 32 8.61 -3.71 8.04
N ARG A 33 9.56 -3.84 8.94
CA ARG A 33 10.15 -2.69 9.63
C ARG A 33 11.45 -2.21 8.98
N ARG A 34 11.95 -2.92 7.97
CA ARG A 34 13.13 -2.49 7.21
C ARG A 34 12.79 -1.29 6.34
N CYS A 35 13.67 -0.29 6.35
CA CYS A 35 13.56 0.88 5.50
C CYS A 35 14.93 1.30 5.01
N ASN A 36 15.00 1.75 3.76
CA ASN A 36 16.23 2.27 3.15
C ASN A 36 16.45 3.76 3.41
N LEU A 37 15.49 4.45 4.05
CA LEU A 37 15.58 5.86 4.45
C LEU A 37 15.65 6.00 5.98
N ARG A 38 16.18 7.14 6.43
CA ARG A 38 16.36 7.48 7.86
C ARG A 38 15.65 8.78 8.19
N CYS A 39 14.32 8.80 7.95
CA CYS A 39 13.52 10.00 8.14
C CYS A 39 13.59 10.53 9.56
N ALA A 40 13.73 11.85 9.70
CA ALA A 40 13.92 12.51 10.99
C ALA A 40 12.75 12.29 11.96
N MET A 41 11.50 12.21 11.43
CA MET A 41 10.29 12.01 12.21
C MET A 41 9.89 10.55 12.41
N CYS A 42 10.59 9.61 11.77
CA CYS A 42 10.23 8.19 11.79
C CYS A 42 11.27 7.39 12.57
N HIS A 43 10.81 6.47 13.42
CA HIS A 43 11.68 5.60 14.20
C HIS A 43 11.72 4.14 13.70
N THR A 44 10.92 3.78 12.69
CA THR A 44 10.82 2.40 12.17
C THR A 44 12.17 1.83 11.76
N TRP A 45 13.03 2.63 11.11
CA TRP A 45 14.35 2.21 10.67
C TRP A 45 15.36 1.94 11.81
N ARG A 46 15.01 2.31 13.07
CA ARG A 46 15.82 2.06 14.28
C ARG A 46 15.43 0.78 14.99
N VAL A 47 14.29 0.20 14.62
CA VAL A 47 13.78 -1.01 15.26
C VAL A 47 14.33 -2.21 14.51
N GLU A 48 14.91 -3.16 15.24
CA GLU A 48 15.32 -4.43 14.64
C GLU A 48 14.12 -5.11 13.98
N PRO A 49 14.25 -5.51 12.72
CA PRO A 49 13.19 -6.25 12.06
C PRO A 49 13.04 -7.60 12.77
N GLY A 50 11.89 -7.84 13.38
CA GLY A 50 11.53 -9.14 13.90
C GLY A 50 11.21 -10.12 12.77
N HIS A 51 10.40 -11.13 13.07
CA HIS A 51 9.85 -12.01 12.06
C HIS A 51 8.99 -11.20 11.07
N GLU A 52 9.29 -11.31 9.79
CA GLU A 52 8.50 -10.72 8.71
C GLU A 52 7.61 -11.81 8.10
N LEU A 53 6.32 -11.55 8.02
CA LEU A 53 5.37 -12.51 7.46
C LEU A 53 5.77 -12.90 6.02
N THR A 54 5.82 -14.19 5.76
CA THR A 54 5.96 -14.75 4.42
C THR A 54 4.65 -14.59 3.62
N ALA A 55 4.70 -14.72 2.31
CA ALA A 55 3.49 -14.72 1.47
C ALA A 55 2.49 -15.82 1.88
N GLY A 56 2.98 -16.98 2.33
CA GLY A 56 2.15 -18.07 2.86
C GLY A 56 1.43 -17.69 4.15
N GLU A 57 2.12 -17.06 5.09
CA GLU A 57 1.53 -16.58 6.34
C GLU A 57 0.53 -15.44 6.12
N VAL A 58 0.83 -14.51 5.20
CA VAL A 58 -0.10 -13.45 4.77
C VAL A 58 -1.38 -14.08 4.21
N ARG A 59 -1.25 -15.08 3.33
CA ARG A 59 -2.39 -15.79 2.75
C ARG A 59 -3.22 -16.51 3.83
N ALA A 60 -2.57 -17.19 4.77
CA ALA A 60 -3.24 -17.89 5.86
C ALA A 60 -3.97 -16.93 6.82
N LEU A 61 -3.37 -15.78 7.12
CA LEU A 61 -3.96 -14.75 7.97
C LEU A 61 -5.20 -14.13 7.31
N LEU A 62 -5.06 -13.65 6.08
CA LEU A 62 -6.14 -12.96 5.36
C LEU A 62 -7.29 -13.91 4.99
N GLY A 63 -7.01 -15.19 4.76
CA GLY A 63 -8.03 -16.22 4.52
C GLY A 63 -9.00 -16.42 5.69
N GLN A 64 -8.64 -15.97 6.91
CA GLN A 64 -9.51 -15.98 8.08
C GLN A 64 -10.43 -14.75 8.15
N MET A 65 -10.31 -13.80 7.21
CA MET A 65 -11.02 -12.52 7.19
C MET A 65 -11.91 -12.38 5.94
N PRO A 66 -12.99 -13.20 5.80
CA PRO A 66 -13.79 -13.25 4.56
C PRO A 66 -14.47 -11.92 4.20
N ASP A 67 -14.70 -11.06 5.20
CA ASP A 67 -15.39 -9.78 5.03
C ASP A 67 -14.43 -8.58 4.94
N LEU A 68 -13.12 -8.84 4.75
CA LEU A 68 -12.12 -7.80 4.60
C LEU A 68 -12.32 -7.05 3.27
N THR A 69 -12.72 -5.78 3.37
CA THR A 69 -12.99 -4.92 2.22
C THR A 69 -11.93 -3.85 1.99
N TRP A 70 -11.18 -3.49 3.04
CA TRP A 70 -10.13 -2.47 2.98
C TRP A 70 -8.86 -2.98 3.64
N LEU A 71 -7.76 -2.98 2.88
CA LEU A 71 -6.44 -3.31 3.39
C LEU A 71 -5.48 -2.14 3.17
N ASP A 72 -4.88 -1.67 4.26
CA ASP A 72 -3.75 -0.75 4.25
C ASP A 72 -2.47 -1.57 4.50
N ILE A 73 -1.60 -1.72 3.49
CA ILE A 73 -0.26 -2.28 3.65
C ILE A 73 0.66 -1.16 4.09
N THR A 74 1.39 -1.35 5.17
CA THR A 74 2.29 -0.33 5.72
C THR A 74 3.61 -0.93 6.21
N GLY A 75 4.40 -0.15 6.95
CA GLY A 75 5.66 -0.55 7.54
C GLY A 75 6.79 0.41 7.28
N GLY A 76 7.99 -0.09 7.10
CA GLY A 76 9.14 0.67 6.62
C GLY A 76 9.01 0.98 5.13
N GLU A 77 9.70 0.21 4.28
CA GLU A 77 9.51 0.26 2.83
C GLU A 77 9.30 -1.16 2.30
N VAL A 78 8.08 -1.47 1.92
CA VAL A 78 7.69 -2.82 1.45
C VAL A 78 8.49 -3.26 0.24
N PHE A 79 8.83 -2.33 -0.65
CA PHE A 79 9.61 -2.61 -1.86
C PHE A 79 11.11 -2.83 -1.62
N LEU A 80 11.56 -2.73 -0.37
CA LEU A 80 12.88 -3.22 0.04
C LEU A 80 12.92 -4.76 0.12
N ARG A 81 11.79 -5.40 0.34
CA ARG A 81 11.65 -6.86 0.33
C ARG A 81 11.79 -7.40 -1.11
N GLY A 82 12.49 -8.53 -1.24
CA GLY A 82 12.65 -9.21 -2.53
C GLY A 82 11.38 -9.87 -3.04
N ASP A 83 10.50 -10.28 -2.10
CA ASP A 83 9.24 -10.98 -2.31
C ASP A 83 8.01 -10.05 -2.33
N ALA A 84 8.21 -8.73 -2.49
CA ALA A 84 7.10 -7.77 -2.45
C ALA A 84 5.95 -8.12 -3.42
N VAL A 85 6.26 -8.51 -4.66
CA VAL A 85 5.22 -8.88 -5.65
C VAL A 85 4.44 -10.11 -5.21
N GLU A 86 5.12 -11.13 -4.66
CA GLU A 86 4.49 -12.33 -4.13
C GLU A 86 3.56 -12.04 -2.94
N LEU A 87 3.92 -11.05 -2.11
CA LEU A 87 3.07 -10.59 -1.01
C LEU A 87 1.79 -9.92 -1.52
N PHE A 88 1.88 -9.08 -2.56
CA PHE A 88 0.69 -8.52 -3.19
C PHE A 88 -0.18 -9.60 -3.82
N ASP A 89 0.41 -10.60 -4.47
CA ASP A 89 -0.32 -11.75 -5.00
C ASP A 89 -1.04 -12.52 -3.89
N ALA A 90 -0.37 -12.77 -2.76
CA ALA A 90 -0.97 -13.43 -1.60
C ALA A 90 -2.17 -12.65 -1.03
N VAL A 91 -2.07 -11.33 -0.98
CA VAL A 91 -3.17 -10.45 -0.57
C VAL A 91 -4.37 -10.59 -1.50
N LEU A 92 -4.15 -10.54 -2.81
CA LEU A 92 -5.23 -10.62 -3.80
C LEU A 92 -5.91 -11.99 -3.80
N ASP A 93 -5.12 -13.08 -3.63
CA ASP A 93 -5.62 -14.46 -3.57
C ASP A 93 -6.50 -14.71 -2.35
N ALA A 94 -6.07 -14.19 -1.19
CA ALA A 94 -6.70 -14.51 0.09
C ALA A 94 -7.85 -13.55 0.47
N SER A 95 -8.05 -12.46 -0.26
CA SER A 95 -9.03 -11.42 0.07
C SER A 95 -10.06 -11.22 -1.05
N PRO A 96 -10.98 -12.16 -1.27
CA PRO A 96 -11.97 -12.09 -2.37
C PRO A 96 -12.92 -10.89 -2.23
N SER A 97 -13.22 -10.47 -1.01
CA SER A 97 -14.10 -9.32 -0.73
C SER A 97 -13.41 -7.97 -0.81
N LEU A 98 -12.09 -7.93 -1.06
CA LEU A 98 -11.30 -6.70 -1.07
C LEU A 98 -11.82 -5.71 -2.11
N LYS A 99 -12.04 -4.46 -1.69
CA LYS A 99 -12.51 -3.35 -2.51
C LYS A 99 -11.51 -2.21 -2.59
N VAL A 100 -10.72 -2.03 -1.52
CA VAL A 100 -9.71 -0.99 -1.46
C VAL A 100 -8.40 -1.61 -1.00
N LEU A 101 -7.36 -1.40 -1.78
CA LEU A 101 -5.98 -1.68 -1.41
C LEU A 101 -5.21 -0.37 -1.38
N HIS A 102 -4.64 -0.04 -0.25
CA HIS A 102 -3.79 1.13 -0.09
C HIS A 102 -2.39 0.73 0.37
N PHE A 103 -1.37 1.37 -0.18
CA PHE A 103 -0.02 1.30 0.36
C PHE A 103 0.75 2.60 0.16
N PRO A 104 1.51 3.05 1.17
CA PRO A 104 2.48 4.11 1.04
C PRO A 104 3.81 3.57 0.53
N THR A 105 4.58 4.42 -0.13
CA THR A 105 5.98 4.15 -0.49
C THR A 105 6.79 5.43 -0.38
N ASN A 106 8.06 5.29 -0.06
CA ASN A 106 9.01 6.41 -0.15
C ASN A 106 9.47 6.69 -1.60
N GLY A 107 9.05 5.86 -2.54
CA GLY A 107 9.27 6.03 -3.97
C GLY A 107 10.69 5.71 -4.45
N TRP A 108 11.55 5.14 -3.61
CA TRP A 108 12.93 4.83 -3.99
C TRP A 108 13.04 3.73 -5.05
N PHE A 109 12.16 2.75 -5.01
CA PHE A 109 12.18 1.56 -5.86
C PHE A 109 11.17 1.65 -7.01
N THR A 110 11.23 2.70 -7.83
CA THR A 110 10.27 3.02 -8.89
C THR A 110 9.81 1.79 -9.67
N ARG A 111 10.76 1.00 -10.21
CA ARG A 111 10.44 -0.18 -11.03
C ARG A 111 9.58 -1.20 -10.27
N ARG A 112 9.95 -1.54 -9.02
CA ARG A 112 9.22 -2.51 -8.20
C ARG A 112 7.82 -2.01 -7.81
N VAL A 113 7.71 -0.70 -7.52
CA VAL A 113 6.41 -0.06 -7.22
C VAL A 113 5.49 -0.16 -8.42
N LEU A 114 5.97 0.18 -9.62
CA LEU A 114 5.16 0.11 -10.85
C LEU A 114 4.78 -1.34 -11.18
N GLU A 115 5.71 -2.28 -11.09
CA GLU A 115 5.48 -3.71 -11.32
C GLU A 115 4.36 -4.26 -10.41
N ALA A 116 4.42 -3.99 -9.11
CA ALA A 116 3.38 -4.41 -8.17
C ALA A 116 2.03 -3.72 -8.46
N THR A 117 2.06 -2.44 -8.80
CA THR A 117 0.87 -1.66 -9.16
C THR A 117 0.18 -2.22 -10.40
N GLU A 118 0.93 -2.47 -11.47
CA GLU A 118 0.43 -3.06 -12.72
C GLU A 118 -0.08 -4.48 -12.48
N ARG A 119 0.61 -5.25 -11.63
CA ARG A 119 0.18 -6.59 -11.23
C ARG A 119 -1.18 -6.58 -10.55
N VAL A 120 -1.39 -5.68 -9.57
CA VAL A 120 -2.68 -5.52 -8.91
C VAL A 120 -3.76 -5.12 -9.91
N ARG A 121 -3.49 -4.13 -10.78
CA ARG A 121 -4.46 -3.66 -11.77
C ARG A 121 -4.85 -4.72 -12.79
N SER A 122 -3.89 -5.54 -13.24
CA SER A 122 -4.17 -6.62 -14.20
C SER A 122 -4.97 -7.77 -13.58
N ARG A 123 -4.77 -8.08 -12.31
CA ARG A 123 -5.42 -9.21 -11.63
C ARG A 123 -6.79 -8.86 -11.05
N ARG A 124 -6.93 -7.67 -10.49
CA ARG A 124 -8.13 -7.22 -9.76
C ARG A 124 -8.48 -5.77 -10.17
N PRO A 125 -8.92 -5.56 -11.43
CA PRO A 125 -9.26 -4.22 -11.93
C PRO A 125 -10.42 -3.55 -11.16
N GLU A 126 -11.25 -4.32 -10.47
CA GLU A 126 -12.35 -3.83 -9.65
C GLU A 126 -11.92 -3.31 -8.27
N VAL A 127 -10.69 -3.64 -7.82
CA VAL A 127 -10.15 -3.12 -6.55
C VAL A 127 -9.68 -1.69 -6.75
N ALA A 128 -10.18 -0.76 -5.93
CA ALA A 128 -9.67 0.61 -5.89
C ALA A 128 -8.25 0.60 -5.31
N LEU A 129 -7.26 0.85 -6.17
CA LEU A 129 -5.85 0.89 -5.76
C LEU A 129 -5.44 2.32 -5.48
N ILE A 130 -5.01 2.57 -4.24
CA ILE A 130 -4.50 3.87 -3.77
C ILE A 130 -3.02 3.71 -3.45
N VAL A 131 -2.18 4.51 -4.07
CA VAL A 131 -0.74 4.54 -3.78
C VAL A 131 -0.35 5.92 -3.30
N THR A 132 0.19 5.99 -2.09
CA THR A 132 0.65 7.26 -1.52
C THR A 132 2.18 7.36 -1.61
N VAL A 133 2.68 8.26 -2.44
CA VAL A 133 4.10 8.58 -2.50
C VAL A 133 4.42 9.65 -1.46
N SER A 134 5.36 9.36 -0.58
CA SER A 134 5.73 10.27 0.52
C SER A 134 6.59 11.43 0.03
N VAL A 135 6.10 12.66 0.14
CA VAL A 135 6.81 13.90 -0.24
C VAL A 135 6.65 14.95 0.86
N ASP A 136 7.75 15.46 1.40
CA ASP A 136 7.74 16.37 2.57
C ASP A 136 8.12 17.82 2.22
N GLY A 137 8.14 18.18 0.97
CA GLY A 137 8.42 19.56 0.54
C GLY A 137 9.37 19.65 -0.65
N PRO A 138 10.01 20.83 -0.87
CA PRO A 138 10.96 21.05 -1.95
C PRO A 138 12.17 20.08 -1.87
N PRO A 139 12.92 19.87 -2.98
CA PRO A 139 13.94 18.83 -3.07
C PRO A 139 14.93 18.76 -1.91
N ALA A 140 15.58 19.87 -1.59
CA ALA A 140 16.60 19.92 -0.53
C ALA A 140 16.02 19.67 0.87
N LEU A 141 14.80 20.16 1.14
CA LEU A 141 14.10 19.93 2.40
C LEU A 141 13.68 18.45 2.52
N HIS A 142 13.09 17.91 1.48
CA HIS A 142 12.69 16.50 1.44
C HIS A 142 13.89 15.57 1.69
N ASP A 143 14.99 15.74 0.95
CA ASP A 143 16.18 14.90 1.09
C ASP A 143 16.77 14.97 2.50
N ARG A 144 16.78 16.16 3.12
CA ARG A 144 17.20 16.35 4.50
C ARG A 144 16.27 15.63 5.48
N ILE A 145 14.95 15.78 5.35
CA ILE A 145 13.95 15.13 6.21
C ILE A 145 14.04 13.60 6.08
N ARG A 146 14.19 13.09 4.85
CA ARG A 146 14.29 11.66 4.55
C ARG A 146 15.66 11.05 4.89
N GLY A 147 16.65 11.88 5.19
CA GLY A 147 18.00 11.45 5.56
C GLY A 147 18.78 10.82 4.42
N ARG A 148 18.43 11.13 3.15
CA ARG A 148 19.09 10.57 1.97
C ARG A 148 18.99 11.49 0.76
N ALA A 149 20.15 11.89 0.23
CA ALA A 149 20.22 12.68 -1.00
C ALA A 149 19.62 11.93 -2.20
N GLY A 150 18.90 12.66 -3.04
CA GLY A 150 18.24 12.12 -4.24
C GLY A 150 16.90 11.42 -3.96
N SER A 151 16.44 11.38 -2.70
CA SER A 151 15.15 10.76 -2.35
C SER A 151 13.97 11.49 -3.01
N PHE A 152 14.02 12.83 -3.13
CA PHE A 152 13.01 13.61 -3.83
C PHE A 152 12.91 13.21 -5.31
N ALA A 153 14.04 13.15 -6.00
CA ALA A 153 14.05 12.80 -7.42
C ALA A 153 13.47 11.40 -7.67
N ARG A 154 13.79 10.43 -6.80
CA ARG A 154 13.22 9.08 -6.84
C ARG A 154 11.73 9.05 -6.56
N ALA A 155 11.28 9.73 -5.51
CA ALA A 155 9.85 9.85 -5.18
C ALA A 155 9.05 10.45 -6.36
N MET A 156 9.56 11.52 -6.97
CA MET A 156 8.92 12.16 -8.11
C MET A 156 8.92 11.31 -9.38
N ALA A 157 9.97 10.52 -9.62
CA ALA A 157 9.99 9.54 -10.72
C ALA A 157 8.90 8.48 -10.53
N THR A 158 8.78 7.93 -9.32
CA THR A 158 7.74 6.95 -8.97
C THR A 158 6.35 7.57 -9.08
N TRP A 159 6.13 8.77 -8.56
CA TRP A 159 4.85 9.46 -8.64
C TRP A 159 4.40 9.70 -10.10
N ARG A 160 5.33 10.15 -10.98
CA ARG A 160 5.03 10.32 -12.41
C ARG A 160 4.69 8.98 -13.08
N GLY A 161 5.44 7.92 -12.78
CA GLY A 161 5.17 6.58 -13.31
C GLY A 161 3.79 6.07 -12.89
N LEU A 162 3.42 6.21 -11.61
CA LEU A 162 2.12 5.81 -11.09
C LEU A 162 0.95 6.56 -11.75
N ARG A 163 1.11 7.84 -12.02
CA ARG A 163 0.09 8.63 -12.74
C ARG A 163 -0.16 8.19 -14.18
N ALA A 164 0.79 7.48 -14.77
CA ALA A 164 0.63 6.90 -16.10
C ALA A 164 -0.08 5.54 -16.08
N VAL A 165 -0.23 4.91 -14.91
CA VAL A 165 -0.94 3.62 -14.79
C VAL A 165 -2.45 3.85 -14.69
N PRO A 166 -3.26 3.33 -15.63
CA PRO A 166 -4.71 3.52 -15.60
C PRO A 166 -5.37 2.94 -14.35
N GLY A 167 -6.34 3.65 -13.79
CA GLY A 167 -7.15 3.17 -12.66
C GLY A 167 -6.45 3.16 -11.32
N VAL A 168 -5.32 3.85 -11.17
CA VAL A 168 -4.60 4.04 -9.91
C VAL A 168 -4.89 5.43 -9.37
N THR A 169 -5.28 5.51 -8.10
CA THR A 169 -5.32 6.76 -7.36
C THR A 169 -3.94 7.01 -6.76
N CYS A 170 -3.18 7.91 -7.36
CA CYS A 170 -1.87 8.29 -6.85
C CYS A 170 -1.97 9.59 -6.06
N THR A 171 -1.62 9.54 -4.79
CA THR A 171 -1.58 10.70 -3.90
C THR A 171 -0.16 10.99 -3.45
N SER A 172 0.10 12.24 -3.02
CA SER A 172 1.29 12.60 -2.28
C SER A 172 0.87 13.09 -0.90
N ALA A 173 1.50 12.57 0.14
CA ALA A 173 1.25 13.02 1.50
C ALA A 173 2.57 13.31 2.21
N PRO A 174 2.70 14.45 2.88
CA PRO A 174 3.73 14.64 3.89
C PRO A 174 3.45 13.68 5.05
N ARG A 175 4.47 13.04 5.57
CA ARG A 175 4.41 12.27 6.82
C ARG A 175 4.91 13.09 7.99
#